data_aa8003820fa801c64454c62946ba3358
#
_entry.id   aa8003820fa801c64454c62946ba3358
#
_cell.length_a   1.000
_cell.length_b   1.000
_cell.length_c   1.000
_cell.angle_alpha   90.00
_cell.angle_beta   90.00
_cell.angle_gamma   90.00
#
_symmetry.space_group_name_H-M   'P 1'
#
loop_
_entity.id
_entity.type
_entity.pdbx_description
1 polymer ?
#
loop_
_entity_poly.entity_id
_entity_poly.type
_entity_poly.pdbx_seq_one_letter_code
_entity_poly.pdbx_strand_id
1 'polypeptide(L)'
;MNDGYEAFRHKESQALSDLVQKRFHYLQNPSDCSTARKLVCKINKGCGLGCQLHHIVYCFIMAYATERTLILKSKGWRYHKNGWEEIYMPVSETCLDSEGETQGTWPSTDVQVLTVPIIDSLNPRPPYLPLAIPADLAPRLIRIHGDPIAWWIGQLLKYILKPQPETAEMLENGKNKLGFKKPIVGVHVRRTDKVGTEAAFHSLDEYMKAVDDYYDQREMVERIDKRRVYIASDDPKVIDEARRNYPQYEVIGDPEIAKHAAVSTRYTDTSLNGIMLDIDLLSKSDFLVCTFSSQVCRVAYEIMQSMYPDASSRFKSLDDIYYYGGQNAHNVISVMDHQPKSTDQISMKTGDLIGIAGNHWNGFSKGKNIRNNQNGLFPSFKVNNKVEVADFPTYSHIDEN
;
A
#
# COMPACT_ATOMS: atom_id res chain seq x y z
N MET A 1 -1.73 3.57 31.81
CA MET A 1 -3.07 3.03 32.16
C MET A 1 -3.59 2.30 30.94
N ASN A 2 -3.95 1.06 31.07
CA ASN A 2 -4.63 0.31 30.00
C ASN A 2 -6.12 0.65 30.11
N ASP A 3 -6.62 1.53 29.23
CA ASP A 3 -8.00 2.00 29.24
C ASP A 3 -8.96 1.01 28.54
N GLY A 4 -8.47 -0.16 28.13
CA GLY A 4 -9.23 -1.17 27.38
C GLY A 4 -9.41 -0.81 25.88
N TYR A 5 -9.02 0.38 25.43
CA TYR A 5 -9.21 0.79 24.06
C TYR A 5 -8.36 -0.01 23.07
N GLU A 6 -7.13 -0.37 23.45
CA GLU A 6 -6.28 -1.22 22.61
C GLU A 6 -6.86 -2.62 22.41
N ALA A 7 -7.44 -3.21 23.46
CA ALA A 7 -8.12 -4.50 23.35
C ALA A 7 -9.37 -4.42 22.44
N PHE A 8 -10.14 -3.32 22.58
CA PHE A 8 -11.29 -3.04 21.70
C PHE A 8 -10.82 -2.87 20.25
N ARG A 9 -9.80 -2.04 20.02
CA ARG A 9 -9.24 -1.79 18.69
C ARG A 9 -8.78 -3.09 18.04
N HIS A 10 -8.06 -3.93 18.78
CA HIS A 10 -7.58 -5.21 18.28
C HIS A 10 -8.74 -6.12 17.86
N LYS A 11 -9.73 -6.28 18.72
CA LYS A 11 -10.94 -7.12 18.46
C LYS A 11 -11.71 -6.61 17.24
N GLU A 12 -11.92 -5.31 17.17
CA GLU A 12 -12.70 -4.67 16.10
C GLU A 12 -11.97 -4.71 14.76
N SER A 13 -10.66 -4.46 14.74
CA SER A 13 -9.82 -4.57 13.53
C SER A 13 -9.82 -6.01 13.00
N GLN A 14 -9.71 -7.01 13.89
CA GLN A 14 -9.79 -8.42 13.49
C GLN A 14 -11.16 -8.75 12.90
N ALA A 15 -12.24 -8.35 13.57
CA ALA A 15 -13.60 -8.59 13.09
C ALA A 15 -13.87 -7.98 11.72
N LEU A 16 -13.40 -6.74 11.48
CA LEU A 16 -13.50 -6.10 10.16
C LEU A 16 -12.67 -6.82 9.10
N SER A 17 -11.44 -7.22 9.45
CA SER A 17 -10.59 -7.98 8.54
C SER A 17 -11.23 -9.32 8.14
N ASP A 18 -11.75 -10.06 9.12
CA ASP A 18 -12.39 -11.36 8.88
C ASP A 18 -13.63 -11.23 8.00
N LEU A 19 -14.46 -10.21 8.27
CA LEU A 19 -15.63 -9.89 7.45
C LEU A 19 -15.25 -9.64 6.00
N VAL A 20 -14.28 -8.77 5.77
CA VAL A 20 -13.82 -8.41 4.40
C VAL A 20 -13.22 -9.62 3.70
N GLN A 21 -12.39 -10.42 4.40
CA GLN A 21 -11.79 -11.63 3.80
C GLN A 21 -12.86 -12.68 3.45
N LYS A 22 -13.92 -12.85 4.27
CA LYS A 22 -15.07 -13.72 3.95
C LYS A 22 -15.82 -13.24 2.71
N ARG A 23 -16.09 -11.93 2.60
CA ARG A 23 -16.76 -11.33 1.42
C ARG A 23 -15.94 -11.54 0.14
N PHE A 24 -14.62 -11.33 0.20
CA PHE A 24 -13.73 -11.58 -0.93
C PHE A 24 -13.73 -13.04 -1.33
N HIS A 25 -13.62 -13.95 -0.36
CA HIS A 25 -13.63 -15.38 -0.62
C HIS A 25 -14.94 -15.83 -1.27
N TYR A 26 -16.07 -15.35 -0.77
CA TYR A 26 -17.40 -15.65 -1.34
C TYR A 26 -17.50 -15.22 -2.81
N LEU A 27 -17.15 -13.97 -3.11
CA LEU A 27 -17.22 -13.44 -4.46
C LEU A 27 -16.24 -14.13 -5.42
N GLN A 28 -15.04 -14.44 -4.93
CA GLN A 28 -14.00 -15.05 -5.75
C GLN A 28 -14.23 -16.53 -6.02
N ASN A 29 -15.08 -17.21 -5.25
CA ASN A 29 -15.32 -18.66 -5.38
C ASN A 29 -16.81 -18.96 -5.63
N PRO A 30 -17.33 -18.57 -6.82
CA PRO A 30 -18.70 -18.87 -7.20
C PRO A 30 -18.90 -20.39 -7.29
N SER A 31 -20.11 -20.84 -6.97
CA SER A 31 -20.49 -22.26 -7.05
C SER A 31 -20.51 -22.79 -8.48
N ASP A 32 -20.75 -21.89 -9.45
CA ASP A 32 -20.74 -22.20 -10.89
C ASP A 32 -20.00 -21.09 -11.65
N CYS A 33 -18.79 -21.40 -12.12
CA CYS A 33 -17.96 -20.49 -12.89
C CYS A 33 -18.56 -20.17 -14.27
N SER A 34 -19.36 -21.07 -14.86
CA SER A 34 -19.93 -20.86 -16.19
C SER A 34 -20.96 -19.72 -16.23
N THR A 35 -21.70 -19.55 -15.13
CA THR A 35 -22.73 -18.50 -14.99
C THR A 35 -22.23 -17.26 -14.24
N ALA A 36 -21.07 -17.34 -13.59
CA ALA A 36 -20.50 -16.24 -12.81
C ALA A 36 -20.19 -15.01 -13.68
N ARG A 37 -20.44 -13.82 -13.13
CA ARG A 37 -19.94 -12.59 -13.72
C ARG A 37 -18.45 -12.46 -13.45
N LYS A 38 -17.67 -12.15 -14.46
CA LYS A 38 -16.20 -12.15 -14.40
C LYS A 38 -15.62 -10.80 -14.77
N LEU A 39 -14.50 -10.44 -14.13
CA LEU A 39 -13.69 -9.29 -14.52
C LEU A 39 -12.29 -9.77 -14.90
N VAL A 40 -11.92 -9.54 -16.15
CA VAL A 40 -10.60 -9.92 -16.67
C VAL A 40 -9.60 -8.80 -16.48
N CYS A 41 -8.52 -9.11 -15.77
CA CYS A 41 -7.38 -8.24 -15.53
C CYS A 41 -6.11 -8.82 -16.18
N LYS A 42 -5.41 -8.02 -16.99
CA LYS A 42 -4.14 -8.43 -17.60
C LYS A 42 -2.96 -7.83 -16.85
N ILE A 43 -2.01 -8.68 -16.44
CA ILE A 43 -0.77 -8.22 -15.78
C ILE A 43 0.27 -7.88 -16.86
N ASN A 44 0.05 -6.82 -17.60
CA ASN A 44 0.90 -6.39 -18.72
C ASN A 44 1.45 -4.97 -18.59
N LYS A 45 1.29 -4.33 -17.44
CA LYS A 45 1.81 -2.98 -17.20
C LYS A 45 3.34 -2.99 -17.13
N GLY A 46 3.99 -2.14 -17.93
CA GLY A 46 5.45 -2.06 -18.05
C GLY A 46 6.11 -1.27 -16.93
N CYS A 47 5.94 -1.72 -15.66
CA CYS A 47 6.50 -1.05 -14.48
C CYS A 47 7.04 -2.05 -13.45
N GLY A 48 7.63 -1.59 -12.34
CA GLY A 48 8.14 -2.43 -11.25
C GLY A 48 7.04 -3.22 -10.53
N LEU A 49 7.45 -4.20 -9.69
CA LEU A 49 6.52 -5.11 -9.01
C LEU A 49 5.44 -4.36 -8.20
N GLY A 50 5.82 -3.38 -7.37
CA GLY A 50 4.84 -2.62 -6.57
C GLY A 50 3.76 -1.94 -7.42
N CYS A 51 4.13 -1.40 -8.59
CA CYS A 51 3.17 -0.83 -9.54
C CYS A 51 2.23 -1.90 -10.13
N GLN A 52 2.73 -3.10 -10.40
CA GLN A 52 1.91 -4.19 -10.93
C GLN A 52 0.99 -4.76 -9.85
N LEU A 53 1.44 -4.84 -8.60
CA LEU A 53 0.58 -5.21 -7.46
C LEU A 53 -0.55 -4.20 -7.28
N HIS A 54 -0.27 -2.91 -7.35
CA HIS A 54 -1.33 -1.88 -7.32
C HIS A 54 -2.29 -1.98 -8.50
N HIS A 55 -1.81 -2.39 -9.69
CA HIS A 55 -2.71 -2.66 -10.81
C HIS A 55 -3.64 -3.85 -10.55
N ILE A 56 -3.15 -4.92 -9.94
CA ILE A 56 -3.99 -6.08 -9.58
C ILE A 56 -5.01 -5.69 -8.50
N VAL A 57 -4.58 -4.93 -7.48
CA VAL A 57 -5.48 -4.40 -6.45
C VAL A 57 -6.57 -3.52 -7.05
N TYR A 58 -6.22 -2.63 -7.98
CA TYR A 58 -7.19 -1.84 -8.73
C TYR A 58 -8.22 -2.74 -9.47
N CYS A 59 -7.77 -3.78 -10.16
CA CYS A 59 -8.67 -4.74 -10.81
C CYS A 59 -9.58 -5.43 -9.79
N PHE A 60 -9.04 -5.77 -8.61
CA PHE A 60 -9.81 -6.43 -7.56
C PHE A 60 -10.88 -5.51 -6.95
N ILE A 61 -10.57 -4.23 -6.76
CA ILE A 61 -11.55 -3.22 -6.34
C ILE A 61 -12.69 -3.15 -7.36
N MET A 62 -12.35 -3.08 -8.66
CA MET A 62 -13.33 -3.06 -9.74
C MET A 62 -14.18 -4.35 -9.77
N ALA A 63 -13.55 -5.50 -9.58
CA ALA A 63 -14.25 -6.78 -9.53
C ALA A 63 -15.22 -6.83 -8.33
N TYR A 64 -14.76 -6.46 -7.14
CA TYR A 64 -15.58 -6.45 -5.93
C TYR A 64 -16.76 -5.46 -6.06
N ALA A 65 -16.50 -4.23 -6.49
CA ALA A 65 -17.55 -3.20 -6.62
C ALA A 65 -18.60 -3.50 -7.69
N THR A 66 -18.28 -4.35 -8.69
CA THR A 66 -19.20 -4.75 -9.74
C THR A 66 -19.73 -6.20 -9.62
N GLU A 67 -19.53 -6.81 -8.45
CA GLU A 67 -19.93 -8.19 -8.13
C GLU A 67 -19.45 -9.20 -9.18
N ARG A 68 -18.12 -9.20 -9.40
CA ARG A 68 -17.47 -10.06 -10.40
C ARG A 68 -16.32 -10.85 -9.78
N THR A 69 -16.17 -12.08 -10.21
CA THR A 69 -14.96 -12.87 -9.92
C THR A 69 -13.80 -12.30 -10.74
N LEU A 70 -12.70 -11.97 -10.07
CA LEU A 70 -11.48 -11.50 -10.72
C LEU A 70 -10.77 -12.66 -11.42
N ILE A 71 -10.50 -12.52 -12.70
CA ILE A 71 -9.71 -13.46 -13.51
C ILE A 71 -8.39 -12.78 -13.89
N LEU A 72 -7.28 -13.25 -13.36
CA LEU A 72 -5.95 -12.74 -13.70
C LEU A 72 -5.41 -13.42 -14.96
N LYS A 73 -5.13 -12.65 -16.00
CA LYS A 73 -4.41 -13.13 -17.18
C LYS A 73 -2.93 -12.84 -17.00
N SER A 74 -2.23 -13.83 -16.45
CA SER A 74 -0.84 -13.72 -15.99
C SER A 74 0.17 -14.51 -16.81
N LYS A 75 -0.24 -15.39 -17.71
CA LYS A 75 0.70 -16.11 -18.62
C LYS A 75 1.52 -15.12 -19.43
N GLY A 76 2.84 -15.30 -19.42
CA GLY A 76 3.78 -14.37 -20.05
C GLY A 76 4.06 -13.11 -19.20
N TRP A 77 3.74 -13.14 -17.92
CA TRP A 77 4.10 -12.09 -16.99
C TRP A 77 5.61 -11.82 -17.01
N ARG A 78 6.00 -10.56 -17.06
CA ARG A 78 7.41 -10.18 -17.25
C ARG A 78 8.33 -10.66 -16.14
N TYR A 79 7.81 -10.78 -14.90
CA TYR A 79 8.58 -11.30 -13.76
C TYR A 79 8.65 -12.82 -13.74
N HIS A 80 7.58 -13.51 -14.21
CA HIS A 80 7.54 -14.98 -14.23
C HIS A 80 6.71 -15.48 -15.42
N LYS A 81 7.32 -16.17 -16.39
CA LYS A 81 6.69 -16.55 -17.66
C LYS A 81 5.47 -17.46 -17.50
N ASN A 82 5.49 -18.33 -16.50
CA ASN A 82 4.37 -19.25 -16.24
C ASN A 82 3.17 -18.58 -15.57
N GLY A 83 3.37 -17.36 -15.00
CA GLY A 83 2.30 -16.54 -14.48
C GLY A 83 2.32 -16.41 -12.96
N TRP A 84 1.22 -15.84 -12.46
CA TRP A 84 1.00 -15.49 -11.07
C TRP A 84 0.95 -16.70 -10.14
N GLU A 85 0.29 -17.77 -10.60
CA GLU A 85 -0.03 -18.96 -9.82
C GLU A 85 1.20 -19.80 -9.45
N GLU A 86 2.35 -19.57 -10.06
CA GLU A 86 3.63 -20.16 -9.64
C GLU A 86 4.21 -19.54 -8.38
N ILE A 87 3.79 -18.30 -8.08
CA ILE A 87 4.34 -17.50 -6.99
C ILE A 87 3.33 -17.35 -5.84
N TYR A 88 2.08 -17.06 -6.19
CA TYR A 88 0.98 -16.85 -5.26
C TYR A 88 -0.16 -17.81 -5.55
N MET A 89 -0.96 -18.09 -4.54
CA MET A 89 -2.17 -18.88 -4.71
C MET A 89 -3.11 -18.21 -5.73
N PRO A 90 -3.88 -18.98 -6.48
CA PRO A 90 -4.91 -18.45 -7.36
C PRO A 90 -5.85 -17.52 -6.59
N VAL A 91 -6.29 -16.42 -7.22
CA VAL A 91 -7.26 -15.47 -6.60
C VAL A 91 -8.67 -16.06 -6.49
N SER A 92 -8.93 -17.15 -7.20
CA SER A 92 -10.13 -17.99 -7.10
C SER A 92 -9.71 -19.46 -7.13
N GLU A 93 -10.35 -20.30 -6.34
CA GLU A 93 -10.15 -21.75 -6.34
C GLU A 93 -11.11 -22.46 -7.29
N THR A 94 -12.25 -21.83 -7.62
CA THR A 94 -13.34 -22.46 -8.36
C THR A 94 -13.55 -21.86 -9.75
N CYS A 95 -12.99 -20.66 -10.05
CA CYS A 95 -13.26 -19.96 -11.31
C CYS A 95 -11.98 -19.31 -11.86
N LEU A 96 -11.33 -19.97 -12.83
CA LEU A 96 -10.03 -19.56 -13.39
C LEU A 96 -10.08 -19.18 -14.88
N ASP A 97 -11.18 -19.51 -15.58
CA ASP A 97 -11.35 -19.17 -17.00
C ASP A 97 -12.01 -17.81 -17.20
N SER A 98 -11.90 -17.28 -18.41
CA SER A 98 -12.54 -16.04 -18.81
C SER A 98 -13.62 -16.28 -19.87
N GLU A 99 -14.19 -17.47 -19.92
CA GLU A 99 -15.28 -17.82 -20.84
C GLU A 99 -16.61 -17.24 -20.33
N GLY A 100 -17.52 -16.94 -21.23
CA GLY A 100 -18.84 -16.42 -20.92
C GLY A 100 -19.60 -16.05 -22.19
N GLU A 101 -20.94 -16.01 -22.09
CA GLU A 101 -21.84 -15.79 -23.24
C GLU A 101 -21.71 -14.38 -23.84
N THR A 102 -21.48 -13.38 -22.96
CA THR A 102 -21.34 -11.99 -23.38
C THR A 102 -20.04 -11.39 -22.86
N GLN A 103 -19.33 -10.69 -23.73
CA GLN A 103 -18.05 -10.06 -23.39
C GLN A 103 -18.04 -8.59 -23.78
N GLY A 104 -17.38 -7.79 -22.98
CA GLY A 104 -17.23 -6.35 -23.21
C GLY A 104 -16.06 -5.73 -22.48
N THR A 105 -15.89 -4.45 -22.70
CA THR A 105 -14.86 -3.63 -22.06
C THR A 105 -15.51 -2.50 -21.28
N TRP A 106 -14.83 -2.05 -20.23
CA TRP A 106 -15.28 -0.88 -19.46
C TRP A 106 -15.59 0.31 -20.39
N PRO A 107 -16.72 1.03 -20.25
CA PRO A 107 -17.68 0.96 -19.12
C PRO A 107 -18.92 0.08 -19.36
N SER A 108 -18.93 -0.81 -20.33
CA SER A 108 -20.08 -1.69 -20.62
C SER A 108 -20.24 -2.77 -19.55
N THR A 109 -20.99 -2.48 -18.49
CA THR A 109 -21.16 -3.39 -17.34
C THR A 109 -22.23 -4.46 -17.50
N ASP A 110 -23.07 -4.40 -18.54
CA ASP A 110 -24.19 -5.34 -18.78
C ASP A 110 -23.77 -6.65 -19.47
N VAL A 111 -22.50 -7.00 -19.33
CA VAL A 111 -21.92 -8.22 -19.89
C VAL A 111 -21.53 -9.19 -18.81
N GLN A 112 -21.47 -10.48 -19.12
CA GLN A 112 -21.00 -11.49 -18.18
C GLN A 112 -19.49 -11.35 -17.91
N VAL A 113 -18.69 -11.16 -18.96
CA VAL A 113 -17.22 -11.02 -18.86
C VAL A 113 -16.81 -9.60 -19.23
N LEU A 114 -16.33 -8.87 -18.24
CA LEU A 114 -15.87 -7.49 -18.38
C LEU A 114 -14.34 -7.43 -18.39
N THR A 115 -13.76 -6.85 -19.43
CA THR A 115 -12.31 -6.53 -19.43
C THR A 115 -12.09 -5.07 -19.05
N VAL A 116 -11.18 -4.83 -18.12
CA VAL A 116 -10.81 -3.46 -17.71
C VAL A 116 -9.45 -3.04 -18.27
N PRO A 117 -9.30 -1.76 -18.68
CA PRO A 117 -8.01 -1.22 -19.07
C PRO A 117 -7.11 -1.02 -17.85
N ILE A 118 -5.86 -0.60 -18.07
CA ILE A 118 -5.03 -0.08 -16.97
C ILE A 118 -5.68 1.18 -16.39
N ILE A 119 -5.45 1.42 -15.08
CA ILE A 119 -6.10 2.52 -14.34
C ILE A 119 -5.87 3.90 -14.98
N ASP A 120 -4.70 4.10 -15.61
CA ASP A 120 -4.34 5.36 -16.26
C ASP A 120 -5.26 5.67 -17.47
N SER A 121 -5.84 4.63 -18.10
CA SER A 121 -6.74 4.72 -19.26
C SER A 121 -8.21 4.52 -18.89
N LEU A 122 -8.53 4.39 -17.59
CA LEU A 122 -9.91 4.16 -17.16
C LEU A 122 -10.75 5.42 -17.29
N ASN A 123 -11.80 5.33 -18.11
CA ASN A 123 -12.78 6.41 -18.30
C ASN A 123 -14.18 5.82 -18.60
N PRO A 124 -15.26 6.26 -17.92
CA PRO A 124 -15.27 7.13 -16.74
C PRO A 124 -14.64 6.44 -15.51
N ARG A 125 -14.13 7.24 -14.56
CA ARG A 125 -13.63 6.72 -13.29
C ARG A 125 -14.80 6.54 -12.31
N PRO A 126 -15.02 5.33 -11.77
CA PRO A 126 -16.09 5.11 -10.80
C PRO A 126 -15.72 5.66 -9.41
N PRO A 127 -16.74 5.92 -8.55
CA PRO A 127 -16.52 6.55 -7.23
C PRO A 127 -15.83 5.62 -6.22
N TYR A 128 -15.87 4.30 -6.44
CA TYR A 128 -15.29 3.30 -5.54
C TYR A 128 -13.78 3.07 -5.73
N LEU A 129 -13.13 3.80 -6.64
CA LEU A 129 -11.67 3.76 -6.72
C LEU A 129 -11.01 4.40 -5.48
N PRO A 130 -9.80 4.00 -5.11
CA PRO A 130 -9.07 4.69 -4.05
C PRO A 130 -9.02 6.22 -4.35
N LEU A 131 -9.34 7.05 -3.41
CA LEU A 131 -9.37 6.94 -1.94
C LEU A 131 -10.71 6.57 -1.28
N ALA A 132 -11.63 5.90 -1.93
CA ALA A 132 -12.88 5.50 -1.29
C ALA A 132 -12.72 4.14 -0.56
N ILE A 133 -13.39 4.05 0.59
CA ILE A 133 -13.56 2.80 1.33
C ILE A 133 -15.04 2.40 1.33
N PRO A 134 -15.39 1.12 1.62
CA PRO A 134 -16.78 0.70 1.70
C PRO A 134 -17.57 1.49 2.75
N ALA A 135 -18.73 2.02 2.33
CA ALA A 135 -19.58 2.89 3.16
C ALA A 135 -20.10 2.17 4.42
N ASP A 136 -20.39 0.88 4.33
CA ASP A 136 -20.86 0.05 5.47
C ASP A 136 -19.77 -0.19 6.51
N LEU A 137 -18.49 -0.22 6.13
CA LEU A 137 -17.36 -0.40 7.02
C LEU A 137 -16.84 0.92 7.62
N ALA A 138 -17.05 2.03 6.92
CA ALA A 138 -16.45 3.31 7.23
C ALA A 138 -16.69 3.79 8.68
N PRO A 139 -17.90 3.73 9.27
CA PRO A 139 -18.13 4.21 10.64
C PRO A 139 -17.33 3.44 11.69
N ARG A 140 -17.12 2.13 11.47
CA ARG A 140 -16.33 1.28 12.35
C ARG A 140 -14.84 1.51 12.14
N LEU A 141 -14.40 1.50 10.88
CA LEU A 141 -12.99 1.61 10.50
C LEU A 141 -12.38 2.97 10.87
N ILE A 142 -13.06 4.07 10.58
CA ILE A 142 -12.58 5.44 10.90
C ILE A 142 -12.38 5.61 12.42
N ARG A 143 -13.17 4.91 13.22
CA ARG A 143 -13.06 4.99 14.69
C ARG A 143 -11.81 4.32 15.24
N ILE A 144 -11.28 3.31 14.57
CA ILE A 144 -10.19 2.47 15.10
C ILE A 144 -8.87 2.61 14.36
N HIS A 145 -8.86 3.20 13.17
CA HIS A 145 -7.70 3.22 12.28
C HIS A 145 -7.38 4.63 11.77
N GLY A 146 -6.11 5.04 11.89
CA GLY A 146 -5.68 6.38 11.48
C GLY A 146 -5.52 6.58 9.98
N ASP A 147 -5.40 5.49 9.18
CA ASP A 147 -5.37 5.52 7.71
C ASP A 147 -6.31 4.45 7.12
N PRO A 148 -7.63 4.72 7.08
CA PRO A 148 -8.62 3.78 6.59
C PRO A 148 -8.40 3.30 5.15
N ILE A 149 -7.83 4.17 4.29
CA ILE A 149 -7.54 3.83 2.89
C ILE A 149 -6.42 2.80 2.79
N ALA A 150 -5.31 3.04 3.49
CA ALA A 150 -4.20 2.09 3.50
C ALA A 150 -4.62 0.74 4.09
N TRP A 151 -5.49 0.74 5.11
CA TRP A 151 -6.07 -0.49 5.65
C TRP A 151 -6.89 -1.24 4.59
N TRP A 152 -7.76 -0.53 3.85
CA TRP A 152 -8.58 -1.13 2.80
C TRP A 152 -7.72 -1.78 1.70
N ILE A 153 -6.71 -1.07 1.23
CA ILE A 153 -5.74 -1.61 0.26
C ILE A 153 -4.98 -2.80 0.85
N GLY A 154 -4.60 -2.73 2.12
CA GLY A 154 -3.95 -3.81 2.84
C GLY A 154 -4.80 -5.09 2.92
N GLN A 155 -6.13 -4.98 3.06
CA GLN A 155 -7.03 -6.15 3.02
C GLN A 155 -7.09 -6.81 1.64
N LEU A 156 -7.07 -6.01 0.57
CA LEU A 156 -7.01 -6.53 -0.79
C LEU A 156 -5.68 -7.24 -1.06
N LEU A 157 -4.56 -6.62 -0.66
CA LEU A 157 -3.23 -7.25 -0.75
C LEU A 157 -3.15 -8.53 0.08
N LYS A 158 -3.68 -8.55 1.31
CA LYS A 158 -3.76 -9.75 2.16
C LYS A 158 -4.46 -10.91 1.46
N TYR A 159 -5.52 -10.64 0.68
CA TYR A 159 -6.24 -11.66 -0.05
C TYR A 159 -5.43 -12.21 -1.22
N ILE A 160 -4.85 -11.34 -2.05
CA ILE A 160 -4.18 -11.74 -3.30
C ILE A 160 -2.74 -12.22 -3.13
N LEU A 161 -2.03 -11.79 -2.07
CA LEU A 161 -0.62 -12.14 -1.84
C LEU A 161 -0.41 -13.38 -0.96
N LYS A 162 -1.33 -14.34 -1.00
CA LYS A 162 -1.12 -15.64 -0.35
C LYS A 162 -0.03 -16.40 -1.11
N PRO A 163 1.16 -16.62 -0.53
CA PRO A 163 2.25 -17.25 -1.27
C PRO A 163 1.99 -18.74 -1.50
N GLN A 164 2.51 -19.28 -2.60
CA GLN A 164 2.65 -20.71 -2.77
C GLN A 164 3.60 -21.29 -1.68
N PRO A 165 3.50 -22.58 -1.33
CA PRO A 165 4.35 -23.17 -0.29
C PRO A 165 5.86 -22.94 -0.52
N GLU A 166 6.31 -23.07 -1.74
CA GLU A 166 7.72 -22.86 -2.15
C GLU A 166 8.14 -21.40 -1.98
N THR A 167 7.23 -20.47 -2.31
CA THR A 167 7.45 -19.03 -2.10
C THR A 167 7.49 -18.70 -0.61
N ALA A 168 6.59 -19.26 0.18
CA ALA A 168 6.57 -19.06 1.64
C ALA A 168 7.87 -19.58 2.29
N GLU A 169 8.36 -20.75 1.87
CA GLU A 169 9.62 -21.30 2.32
C GLU A 169 10.81 -20.43 1.92
N MET A 170 10.83 -19.94 0.69
CA MET A 170 11.88 -19.02 0.21
C MET A 170 11.93 -17.74 1.04
N LEU A 171 10.79 -17.13 1.36
CA LEU A 171 10.71 -15.92 2.18
C LEU A 171 11.20 -16.19 3.62
N GLU A 172 10.79 -17.28 4.23
CA GLU A 172 11.22 -17.62 5.60
C GLU A 172 12.71 -17.98 5.66
N ASN A 173 13.22 -18.70 4.67
CA ASN A 173 14.66 -19.01 4.54
C ASN A 173 15.48 -17.73 4.34
N GLY A 174 15.02 -16.81 3.50
CA GLY A 174 15.66 -15.50 3.29
C GLY A 174 15.70 -14.67 4.58
N LYS A 175 14.59 -14.59 5.29
CA LYS A 175 14.49 -13.92 6.60
C LYS A 175 15.47 -14.48 7.62
N ASN A 176 15.54 -15.83 7.72
CA ASN A 176 16.43 -16.53 8.64
C ASN A 176 17.91 -16.34 8.28
N LYS A 177 18.25 -16.45 6.98
CA LYS A 177 19.60 -16.23 6.45
C LYS A 177 20.11 -14.81 6.78
N LEU A 178 19.24 -13.81 6.67
CA LEU A 178 19.59 -12.43 6.97
C LEU A 178 19.66 -12.12 8.48
N GLY A 179 19.18 -13.02 9.33
CA GLY A 179 19.13 -12.81 10.78
C GLY A 179 18.12 -11.73 11.20
N PHE A 180 17.04 -11.55 10.44
CA PHE A 180 16.00 -10.57 10.75
C PHE A 180 15.33 -10.86 12.10
N LYS A 181 15.44 -9.91 13.04
CA LYS A 181 14.91 -10.03 14.41
C LYS A 181 14.36 -8.69 14.88
N LYS A 182 13.23 -8.74 15.58
CA LYS A 182 12.64 -7.56 16.25
C LYS A 182 13.34 -7.27 17.60
N PRO A 183 13.33 -6.03 18.10
CA PRO A 183 12.82 -4.84 17.41
C PRO A 183 13.72 -4.44 16.23
N ILE A 184 13.10 -3.96 15.15
CA ILE A 184 13.80 -3.60 13.91
C ILE A 184 13.05 -2.51 13.14
N VAL A 185 13.79 -1.53 12.61
CA VAL A 185 13.27 -0.52 11.69
C VAL A 185 13.58 -0.94 10.26
N GLY A 186 12.56 -0.97 9.40
CA GLY A 186 12.72 -1.17 7.96
C GLY A 186 13.00 0.15 7.26
N VAL A 187 14.04 0.18 6.45
CA VAL A 187 14.42 1.36 5.65
C VAL A 187 14.45 0.99 4.18
N HIS A 188 13.67 1.70 3.35
CA HIS A 188 13.72 1.53 1.92
C HIS A 188 14.32 2.76 1.24
N VAL A 189 15.54 2.62 0.70
CA VAL A 189 16.29 3.70 0.05
C VAL A 189 16.23 3.54 -1.46
N ARG A 190 15.59 4.49 -2.14
CA ARG A 190 15.48 4.51 -3.60
C ARG A 190 16.51 5.47 -4.19
N ARG A 191 17.40 4.98 -5.06
CA ARG A 191 18.55 5.76 -5.58
C ARG A 191 18.70 5.81 -7.09
N THR A 192 18.13 4.87 -7.85
CA THR A 192 18.48 4.72 -9.26
C THR A 192 17.57 5.50 -10.21
N ASP A 193 16.60 4.86 -10.85
CA ASP A 193 15.84 5.40 -11.99
C ASP A 193 14.85 6.53 -11.66
N LYS A 194 14.58 6.78 -10.38
CA LYS A 194 13.59 7.79 -9.93
C LYS A 194 14.20 9.11 -9.47
N VAL A 195 15.46 9.11 -9.07
CA VAL A 195 16.14 10.32 -8.60
C VAL A 195 16.34 11.30 -9.76
N GLY A 196 15.86 12.52 -9.54
CA GLY A 196 15.91 13.57 -10.57
C GLY A 196 14.76 13.54 -11.58
N THR A 197 13.83 12.57 -11.46
CA THR A 197 12.61 12.48 -12.29
C THR A 197 11.34 12.61 -11.44
N GLU A 198 11.00 11.56 -10.69
CA GLU A 198 9.77 11.50 -9.86
C GLU A 198 10.06 11.74 -8.37
N ALA A 199 11.32 11.61 -7.92
CA ALA A 199 11.71 11.74 -6.52
C ALA A 199 12.96 12.63 -6.36
N ALA A 200 13.04 13.35 -5.22
CA ALA A 200 14.27 14.01 -4.81
C ALA A 200 15.28 12.97 -4.26
N PHE A 201 16.56 13.33 -4.33
CA PHE A 201 17.59 12.55 -3.65
C PHE A 201 17.52 12.83 -2.15
N HIS A 202 17.50 11.75 -1.35
CA HIS A 202 17.64 11.81 0.10
C HIS A 202 18.91 11.07 0.51
N SER A 203 19.75 11.71 1.33
CA SER A 203 20.96 11.09 1.88
C SER A 203 20.60 9.96 2.84
N LEU A 204 21.53 9.02 3.06
CA LEU A 204 21.30 7.97 4.06
C LEU A 204 21.11 8.57 5.48
N ASP A 205 21.76 9.69 5.78
CA ASP A 205 21.63 10.38 7.06
C ASP A 205 20.21 10.86 7.35
N GLU A 206 19.45 11.28 6.31
CA GLU A 206 18.05 11.68 6.46
C GLU A 206 17.17 10.49 6.88
N TYR A 207 17.39 9.30 6.31
CA TYR A 207 16.70 8.08 6.73
C TYR A 207 17.10 7.66 8.13
N MET A 208 18.42 7.66 8.42
CA MET A 208 18.92 7.20 9.72
C MET A 208 18.54 8.14 10.86
N LYS A 209 18.36 9.43 10.61
CA LYS A 209 17.80 10.36 11.60
C LYS A 209 16.39 9.94 12.02
N ALA A 210 15.54 9.51 11.10
CA ALA A 210 14.22 9.01 11.46
C ALA A 210 14.28 7.66 12.20
N VAL A 211 15.30 6.84 11.92
CA VAL A 211 15.58 5.61 12.68
C VAL A 211 16.02 5.94 14.12
N ASP A 212 16.91 6.92 14.28
CA ASP A 212 17.33 7.41 15.60
C ASP A 212 16.13 7.92 16.40
N ASP A 213 15.30 8.80 15.80
CA ASP A 213 14.09 9.36 16.42
C ASP A 213 13.14 8.24 16.92
N TYR A 214 12.97 7.17 16.15
CA TYR A 214 12.15 6.02 16.55
C TYR A 214 12.72 5.31 17.77
N TYR A 215 14.02 4.98 17.75
CA TYR A 215 14.65 4.25 18.85
C TYR A 215 14.74 5.10 20.11
N ASP A 216 15.04 6.38 20.00
CA ASP A 216 15.08 7.30 21.14
C ASP A 216 13.72 7.39 21.84
N GLN A 217 12.62 7.44 21.07
CA GLN A 217 11.26 7.41 21.64
C GLN A 217 10.94 6.06 22.30
N ARG A 218 11.36 4.94 21.68
CA ARG A 218 11.14 3.60 22.26
C ARG A 218 11.90 3.39 23.55
N GLU A 219 13.13 3.85 23.63
CA GLU A 219 14.00 3.71 24.81
C GLU A 219 13.51 4.53 26.02
N MET A 220 12.61 5.51 25.81
CA MET A 220 11.92 6.20 26.90
C MET A 220 10.94 5.28 27.67
N VAL A 221 10.45 4.21 27.03
CA VAL A 221 9.41 3.35 27.61
C VAL A 221 9.82 1.89 27.79
N GLU A 222 10.87 1.44 27.07
CA GLU A 222 11.38 0.08 27.19
C GLU A 222 12.89 0.04 26.93
N ARG A 223 13.55 -0.96 27.51
CA ARG A 223 14.98 -1.21 27.25
C ARG A 223 15.17 -1.87 25.90
N ILE A 224 15.99 -1.28 25.02
CA ILE A 224 16.41 -1.85 23.74
C ILE A 224 17.87 -2.31 23.86
N ASP A 225 18.10 -3.61 23.88
CA ASP A 225 19.45 -4.17 24.01
C ASP A 225 20.29 -3.94 22.74
N LYS A 226 19.64 -3.92 21.57
CA LYS A 226 20.30 -3.68 20.29
C LYS A 226 19.39 -3.00 19.29
N ARG A 227 19.84 -1.87 18.74
CA ARG A 227 19.16 -1.16 17.65
C ARG A 227 19.45 -1.89 16.33
N ARG A 228 18.40 -2.35 15.62
CA ARG A 228 18.49 -3.07 14.33
C ARG A 228 17.84 -2.27 13.24
N VAL A 229 18.46 -2.29 12.06
CA VAL A 229 17.90 -1.68 10.86
C VAL A 229 17.97 -2.65 9.70
N TYR A 230 16.84 -2.90 9.05
CA TYR A 230 16.77 -3.63 7.79
C TYR A 230 16.79 -2.63 6.65
N ILE A 231 17.76 -2.74 5.75
CA ILE A 231 17.90 -1.82 4.61
C ILE A 231 17.64 -2.56 3.31
N ALA A 232 16.56 -2.16 2.63
CA ALA A 232 16.26 -2.52 1.25
C ALA A 232 16.62 -1.35 0.33
N SER A 233 17.30 -1.59 -0.78
CA SER A 233 17.70 -0.56 -1.74
C SER A 233 17.86 -1.14 -3.15
N ASP A 234 17.79 -0.28 -4.14
CA ASP A 234 18.17 -0.56 -5.54
C ASP A 234 19.63 -0.16 -5.85
N ASP A 235 20.39 0.28 -4.84
CA ASP A 235 21.82 0.54 -4.89
C ASP A 235 22.56 -0.26 -3.81
N PRO A 236 23.37 -1.26 -4.18
CA PRO A 236 24.10 -2.09 -3.22
C PRO A 236 25.06 -1.31 -2.32
N LYS A 237 25.53 -0.15 -2.77
CA LYS A 237 26.46 0.70 -1.99
C LYS A 237 25.82 1.25 -0.72
N VAL A 238 24.49 1.41 -0.68
CA VAL A 238 23.76 1.95 0.48
C VAL A 238 23.91 1.06 1.71
N ILE A 239 23.88 -0.26 1.53
CA ILE A 239 24.03 -1.21 2.65
C ILE A 239 25.45 -1.15 3.23
N ASP A 240 26.47 -1.08 2.36
CA ASP A 240 27.85 -0.94 2.79
C ASP A 240 28.14 0.43 3.42
N GLU A 241 27.52 1.49 2.90
CA GLU A 241 27.54 2.85 3.48
C GLU A 241 26.97 2.83 4.90
N ALA A 242 25.80 2.20 5.08
CA ALA A 242 25.17 2.08 6.39
C ALA A 242 26.05 1.33 7.40
N ARG A 243 26.64 0.19 7.00
CA ARG A 243 27.53 -0.58 7.87
C ARG A 243 28.77 0.20 8.30
N ARG A 244 29.32 1.04 7.44
CA ARG A 244 30.50 1.86 7.76
C ARG A 244 30.16 3.06 8.62
N ASN A 245 29.08 3.76 8.27
CA ASN A 245 28.77 5.06 8.89
C ASN A 245 27.97 4.93 10.19
N TYR A 246 27.29 3.78 10.39
CA TYR A 246 26.42 3.54 11.55
C TYR A 246 26.77 2.24 12.29
N PRO A 247 28.03 2.09 12.79
CA PRO A 247 28.49 0.87 13.46
C PRO A 247 27.77 0.55 14.77
N GLN A 248 27.03 1.53 15.34
CA GLN A 248 26.19 1.34 16.52
C GLN A 248 24.92 0.53 16.23
N TYR A 249 24.52 0.42 14.96
CA TYR A 249 23.39 -0.39 14.52
C TYR A 249 23.80 -1.78 14.04
N GLU A 250 22.94 -2.76 14.27
CA GLU A 250 23.00 -4.03 13.53
C GLU A 250 22.29 -3.82 12.17
N VAL A 251 23.10 -3.60 11.13
CA VAL A 251 22.61 -3.34 9.77
C VAL A 251 22.39 -4.68 9.04
N ILE A 252 21.14 -4.98 8.77
CA ILE A 252 20.66 -6.15 8.04
C ILE A 252 20.28 -5.73 6.63
N GLY A 253 20.72 -6.47 5.63
CA GLY A 253 20.41 -6.24 4.22
C GLY A 253 21.32 -7.07 3.32
N ASP A 254 20.87 -7.33 2.09
CA ASP A 254 21.61 -8.12 1.11
C ASP A 254 21.96 -7.28 -0.12
N PRO A 255 23.26 -6.91 -0.31
CA PRO A 255 23.70 -6.17 -1.49
C PRO A 255 23.43 -6.88 -2.82
N GLU A 256 23.32 -8.22 -2.82
CA GLU A 256 23.01 -8.98 -4.04
C GLU A 256 21.55 -8.74 -4.50
N ILE A 257 20.60 -8.63 -3.56
CA ILE A 257 19.21 -8.23 -3.89
C ILE A 257 19.22 -6.86 -4.57
N ALA A 258 19.92 -5.89 -3.99
CA ALA A 258 20.04 -4.55 -4.55
C ALA A 258 20.60 -4.51 -5.97
N LYS A 259 21.60 -5.34 -6.29
CA LYS A 259 22.17 -5.46 -7.65
C LYS A 259 21.14 -5.92 -8.68
N HIS A 260 20.26 -6.82 -8.31
CA HIS A 260 19.22 -7.35 -9.20
C HIS A 260 17.99 -6.44 -9.33
N ALA A 261 17.88 -5.40 -8.53
CA ALA A 261 16.80 -4.40 -8.61
C ALA A 261 16.99 -3.40 -9.77
N ALA A 262 18.14 -3.36 -10.42
CA ALA A 262 18.43 -2.49 -11.56
C ALA A 262 17.47 -2.75 -12.74
N VAL A 263 17.15 -1.70 -13.51
CA VAL A 263 16.20 -1.77 -14.64
C VAL A 263 16.53 -2.87 -15.64
N SER A 264 17.83 -3.12 -15.91
CA SER A 264 18.29 -4.12 -16.86
C SER A 264 18.11 -5.58 -16.40
N THR A 265 18.03 -5.81 -15.09
CA THR A 265 17.93 -7.16 -14.47
C THR A 265 16.59 -7.40 -13.77
N ARG A 266 15.73 -6.39 -13.70
CA ARG A 266 14.49 -6.37 -12.93
C ARG A 266 13.52 -7.53 -13.22
N TYR A 267 13.48 -8.00 -14.45
CA TYR A 267 12.52 -9.01 -14.88
C TYR A 267 13.16 -10.41 -14.95
N THR A 268 13.70 -10.85 -13.83
CA THR A 268 14.26 -12.20 -13.62
C THR A 268 13.68 -12.80 -12.36
N ASP A 269 13.67 -14.13 -12.25
CA ASP A 269 13.19 -14.84 -11.05
C ASP A 269 14.01 -14.43 -9.81
N THR A 270 15.32 -14.24 -9.95
CA THR A 270 16.18 -13.76 -8.86
C THR A 270 15.77 -12.38 -8.38
N SER A 271 15.46 -11.45 -9.31
CA SER A 271 14.98 -10.12 -8.96
C SER A 271 13.59 -10.14 -8.32
N LEU A 272 12.71 -11.03 -8.81
CA LEU A 272 11.38 -11.22 -8.23
C LEU A 272 11.48 -11.71 -6.78
N ASN A 273 12.27 -12.75 -6.53
CA ASN A 273 12.48 -13.30 -5.19
C ASN A 273 13.07 -12.26 -4.22
N GLY A 274 14.04 -11.48 -4.70
CA GLY A 274 14.66 -10.41 -3.91
C GLY A 274 13.67 -9.32 -3.51
N ILE A 275 12.90 -8.78 -4.46
CA ILE A 275 11.94 -7.71 -4.18
C ILE A 275 10.75 -8.20 -3.34
N MET A 276 10.33 -9.46 -3.49
CA MET A 276 9.31 -10.05 -2.61
C MET A 276 9.82 -10.15 -1.18
N LEU A 277 11.06 -10.57 -0.97
CA LEU A 277 11.69 -10.62 0.35
C LEU A 277 11.82 -9.22 0.95
N ASP A 278 12.24 -8.23 0.18
CA ASP A 278 12.31 -6.83 0.64
C ASP A 278 10.94 -6.31 1.10
N ILE A 279 9.89 -6.52 0.31
CA ILE A 279 8.51 -6.11 0.67
C ILE A 279 8.05 -6.83 1.93
N ASP A 280 8.29 -8.14 2.04
CA ASP A 280 7.91 -8.96 3.19
C ASP A 280 8.59 -8.48 4.47
N LEU A 281 9.92 -8.26 4.45
CA LEU A 281 10.67 -7.84 5.63
C LEU A 281 10.39 -6.38 6.02
N LEU A 282 10.23 -5.48 5.04
CA LEU A 282 9.81 -4.10 5.31
C LEU A 282 8.42 -4.06 5.98
N SER A 283 7.47 -4.85 5.49
CA SER A 283 6.11 -4.91 6.07
C SER A 283 6.09 -5.52 7.48
N LYS A 284 7.02 -6.43 7.78
CA LYS A 284 7.17 -7.09 9.10
C LYS A 284 7.97 -6.25 10.11
N SER A 285 8.58 -5.16 9.70
CA SER A 285 9.34 -4.27 10.59
C SER A 285 8.42 -3.56 11.59
N ASP A 286 8.97 -3.09 12.71
CA ASP A 286 8.19 -2.39 13.75
C ASP A 286 7.86 -0.95 13.35
N PHE A 287 8.73 -0.35 12.53
CA PHE A 287 8.59 0.98 11.97
C PHE A 287 9.20 1.01 10.56
N LEU A 288 8.64 1.81 9.66
CA LEU A 288 9.07 1.92 8.26
C LEU A 288 9.57 3.34 7.96
N VAL A 289 10.79 3.47 7.46
CA VAL A 289 11.33 4.74 6.96
C VAL A 289 11.59 4.63 5.47
N CYS A 290 10.98 5.48 4.67
CA CYS A 290 11.10 5.40 3.21
C CYS A 290 10.63 6.69 2.51
N THR A 291 10.42 6.63 1.21
CA THR A 291 9.78 7.67 0.40
C THR A 291 8.51 7.10 -0.24
N PHE A 292 7.35 7.75 -0.06
CA PHE A 292 6.10 7.28 -0.65
C PHE A 292 5.99 7.52 -2.17
N SER A 293 6.90 8.26 -2.77
CA SER A 293 7.11 8.24 -4.22
C SER A 293 7.48 6.83 -4.72
N SER A 294 8.06 5.97 -3.85
CA SER A 294 8.34 4.57 -4.16
C SER A 294 7.12 3.67 -3.91
N GLN A 295 6.71 2.92 -4.94
CA GLN A 295 5.61 1.96 -4.80
C GLN A 295 5.96 0.75 -3.92
N VAL A 296 7.22 0.36 -3.83
CA VAL A 296 7.67 -0.70 -2.91
C VAL A 296 7.38 -0.30 -1.47
N CYS A 297 7.69 0.94 -1.10
CA CYS A 297 7.40 1.47 0.22
C CYS A 297 5.89 1.48 0.51
N ARG A 298 5.07 1.96 -0.44
CA ARG A 298 3.60 2.00 -0.26
C ARG A 298 3.02 0.61 -0.07
N VAL A 299 3.43 -0.36 -0.91
CA VAL A 299 2.98 -1.76 -0.77
C VAL A 299 3.38 -2.34 0.59
N ALA A 300 4.62 -2.10 1.05
CA ALA A 300 5.04 -2.56 2.38
C ALA A 300 4.22 -1.91 3.51
N TYR A 301 3.93 -0.61 3.42
CA TYR A 301 3.08 0.11 4.36
C TYR A 301 1.63 -0.42 4.36
N GLU A 302 1.07 -0.69 3.18
CA GLU A 302 -0.28 -1.23 3.01
C GLU A 302 -0.41 -2.64 3.60
N ILE A 303 0.56 -3.52 3.34
CA ILE A 303 0.60 -4.86 3.95
C ILE A 303 0.71 -4.75 5.47
N MET A 304 1.52 -3.84 5.98
CA MET A 304 1.67 -3.59 7.43
C MET A 304 0.32 -3.27 8.09
N GLN A 305 -0.61 -2.55 7.40
CA GLN A 305 -1.94 -2.25 7.94
C GLN A 305 -2.80 -3.50 8.17
N SER A 306 -2.52 -4.61 7.49
CA SER A 306 -3.21 -5.87 7.71
C SER A 306 -2.60 -6.74 8.83
N MET A 307 -1.42 -6.37 9.32
CA MET A 307 -0.67 -7.12 10.36
C MET A 307 -0.88 -6.58 11.77
N TYR A 308 -1.26 -5.30 11.89
CA TYR A 308 -1.47 -4.62 13.17
C TYR A 308 -2.89 -4.05 13.23
N PRO A 309 -3.47 -3.89 14.42
CA PRO A 309 -4.79 -3.25 14.56
C PRO A 309 -4.83 -1.84 13.96
N ASP A 310 -3.74 -1.09 14.10
CA ASP A 310 -3.52 0.21 13.48
C ASP A 310 -2.01 0.44 13.32
N ALA A 311 -1.54 0.43 12.10
CA ALA A 311 -0.15 0.75 11.76
C ALA A 311 0.01 2.12 11.10
N SER A 312 -1.03 2.97 11.14
CA SER A 312 -1.03 4.28 10.46
C SER A 312 0.07 5.23 10.93
N SER A 313 0.56 5.06 12.16
CA SER A 313 1.65 5.85 12.73
C SER A 313 3.03 5.15 12.68
N ARG A 314 3.11 3.93 12.11
CA ARG A 314 4.34 3.13 12.08
C ARG A 314 5.22 3.43 10.87
N PHE A 315 5.25 4.67 10.43
CA PHE A 315 6.08 5.07 9.29
C PHE A 315 6.60 6.50 9.39
N LYS A 316 7.66 6.76 8.64
CA LYS A 316 8.12 8.09 8.25
C LYS A 316 8.42 8.09 6.76
N SER A 317 7.70 8.91 6.00
CA SER A 317 8.07 9.22 4.62
C SER A 317 8.89 10.48 4.58
N LEU A 318 9.98 10.48 3.79
CA LEU A 318 10.86 11.65 3.64
C LEU A 318 10.37 12.60 2.54
N ASP A 319 9.44 12.14 1.70
CA ASP A 319 8.90 12.96 0.61
C ASP A 319 7.38 13.14 0.71
N ASP A 320 6.60 12.36 0.00
CA ASP A 320 5.16 12.54 -0.11
C ASP A 320 4.37 11.96 1.08
N ILE A 321 3.13 12.42 1.22
CA ILE A 321 2.10 11.73 2.00
C ILE A 321 1.73 10.41 1.30
N TYR A 322 1.03 9.51 2.03
CA TYR A 322 0.51 8.31 1.40
C TYR A 322 -0.49 8.67 0.29
N TYR A 323 -0.37 7.99 -0.85
CA TYR A 323 -1.29 8.07 -1.98
C TYR A 323 -1.31 6.76 -2.76
N TYR A 324 -2.44 6.49 -3.44
CA TYR A 324 -2.57 5.37 -4.36
C TYR A 324 -2.49 5.87 -5.80
N GLY A 325 -1.56 5.37 -6.60
CA GLY A 325 -1.36 5.81 -7.99
C GLY A 325 -2.62 5.60 -8.84
N GLY A 326 -3.02 6.61 -9.63
CA GLY A 326 -4.26 6.58 -10.40
C GLY A 326 -5.53 6.80 -9.57
N GLN A 327 -5.41 7.18 -8.31
CA GLN A 327 -6.52 7.48 -7.41
C GLN A 327 -7.32 8.73 -7.82
N ASN A 328 -8.47 8.94 -7.16
CA ASN A 328 -9.15 10.22 -7.12
C ASN A 328 -8.34 11.26 -6.33
N ALA A 329 -8.73 12.54 -6.44
CA ALA A 329 -8.05 13.61 -5.71
C ALA A 329 -8.08 13.34 -4.19
N HIS A 330 -6.91 13.50 -3.54
CA HIS A 330 -6.80 13.44 -2.09
C HIS A 330 -7.22 14.79 -1.51
N ASN A 331 -8.30 14.81 -0.73
CA ASN A 331 -8.82 16.02 -0.13
C ASN A 331 -8.67 15.99 1.40
N VAL A 332 -8.47 17.17 1.98
CA VAL A 332 -8.55 17.42 3.41
C VAL A 332 -9.61 18.49 3.68
N ILE A 333 -10.20 18.47 4.87
CA ILE A 333 -11.22 19.45 5.31
C ILE A 333 -10.58 20.36 6.36
N SER A 334 -10.67 21.66 6.15
CA SER A 334 -10.25 22.64 7.14
C SER A 334 -11.14 22.58 8.39
N VAL A 335 -10.52 22.42 9.55
CA VAL A 335 -11.19 22.42 10.87
C VAL A 335 -10.99 23.73 11.63
N MET A 336 -10.15 24.64 11.10
CA MET A 336 -9.88 25.96 11.68
C MET A 336 -9.63 26.98 10.57
N ASP A 337 -10.09 28.20 10.78
CA ASP A 337 -9.76 29.31 9.90
C ASP A 337 -8.25 29.59 9.88
N HIS A 338 -7.74 29.97 8.73
CA HIS A 338 -6.36 30.40 8.56
C HIS A 338 -6.26 31.65 7.68
N GLN A 339 -5.57 32.64 8.21
CA GLN A 339 -5.14 33.83 7.45
C GLN A 339 -3.68 33.66 7.06
N PRO A 340 -3.33 33.86 5.77
CA PRO A 340 -1.93 33.79 5.31
C PRO A 340 -1.04 34.72 6.10
N LYS A 341 0.15 34.22 6.50
CA LYS A 341 1.21 35.03 7.12
C LYS A 341 2.33 35.38 6.15
N SER A 342 2.28 34.83 4.95
CA SER A 342 3.22 35.05 3.85
C SER A 342 2.53 34.84 2.50
N THR A 343 3.11 35.29 1.43
CA THR A 343 2.53 35.27 0.07
C THR A 343 2.40 33.86 -0.52
N ASP A 344 3.14 32.88 0.00
CA ASP A 344 3.11 31.47 -0.40
C ASP A 344 2.03 30.65 0.34
N GLN A 345 1.33 31.27 1.31
CA GLN A 345 0.25 30.62 2.07
C GLN A 345 -1.13 30.93 1.48
N ILE A 346 -2.04 29.98 1.67
CA ILE A 346 -3.46 30.12 1.27
C ILE A 346 -4.32 30.50 2.47
N SER A 347 -5.43 31.23 2.21
CA SER A 347 -6.45 31.45 3.21
C SER A 347 -7.41 30.25 3.31
N MET A 348 -7.86 29.92 4.51
CA MET A 348 -8.83 28.83 4.74
C MET A 348 -9.93 29.32 5.68
N LYS A 349 -11.14 28.82 5.44
CA LYS A 349 -12.26 28.85 6.39
C LYS A 349 -12.58 27.43 6.83
N THR A 350 -13.06 27.28 8.05
CA THR A 350 -13.56 26.01 8.55
C THR A 350 -14.58 25.41 7.58
N GLY A 351 -14.41 24.15 7.22
CA GLY A 351 -15.20 23.45 6.22
C GLY A 351 -14.67 23.54 4.78
N ASP A 352 -13.64 24.36 4.51
CA ASP A 352 -13.04 24.40 3.17
C ASP A 352 -12.44 23.04 2.78
N LEU A 353 -12.68 22.65 1.53
CA LEU A 353 -12.08 21.46 0.93
C LEU A 353 -10.79 21.87 0.21
N ILE A 354 -9.70 21.19 0.55
CA ILE A 354 -8.37 21.47 0.03
C ILE A 354 -7.83 20.20 -0.61
N GLY A 355 -7.57 20.28 -1.92
CA GLY A 355 -6.88 19.21 -2.64
C GLY A 355 -5.39 19.23 -2.28
N ILE A 356 -4.92 18.23 -1.53
CA ILE A 356 -3.53 18.18 -1.09
C ILE A 356 -2.60 17.78 -2.25
N ALA A 357 -1.45 18.45 -2.34
CA ALA A 357 -0.45 18.23 -3.37
C ALA A 357 0.95 17.94 -2.81
N GLY A 358 1.07 17.71 -1.51
CA GLY A 358 2.33 17.37 -0.85
C GLY A 358 2.39 17.82 0.60
N ASN A 359 3.43 17.36 1.29
CA ASN A 359 3.73 17.71 2.68
C ASN A 359 5.17 18.25 2.75
N HIS A 360 5.36 19.31 3.50
CA HIS A 360 6.67 19.92 3.71
C HIS A 360 7.39 19.45 4.98
N TRP A 361 6.74 18.61 5.80
CA TRP A 361 7.26 18.02 7.04
C TRP A 361 7.80 19.03 8.08
N ASN A 362 7.49 20.31 7.91
CA ASN A 362 7.81 21.42 8.80
C ASN A 362 6.58 22.00 9.50
N GLY A 363 5.47 21.24 9.53
CA GLY A 363 4.18 21.67 10.04
C GLY A 363 3.25 22.30 8.99
N PHE A 364 3.70 22.39 7.74
CA PHE A 364 2.91 22.85 6.60
C PHE A 364 2.70 21.75 5.58
N SER A 365 1.55 21.81 4.93
CA SER A 365 1.22 21.04 3.71
C SER A 365 1.00 22.01 2.55
N LYS A 366 1.09 21.50 1.33
CA LYS A 366 0.80 22.26 0.10
C LYS A 366 -0.47 21.71 -0.54
N GLY A 367 -1.32 22.61 -1.02
CA GLY A 367 -2.54 22.21 -1.69
C GLY A 367 -3.30 23.37 -2.31
N LYS A 368 -4.42 23.01 -2.94
CA LYS A 368 -5.34 23.96 -3.59
C LYS A 368 -6.64 24.03 -2.83
N ASN A 369 -6.99 25.20 -2.31
CA ASN A 369 -8.31 25.45 -1.72
C ASN A 369 -9.36 25.55 -2.84
N ILE A 370 -10.34 24.65 -2.82
CA ILE A 370 -11.36 24.55 -3.88
C ILE A 370 -12.30 25.74 -3.87
N ARG A 371 -12.58 26.32 -2.69
CA ARG A 371 -13.50 27.47 -2.56
C ARG A 371 -12.96 28.73 -3.25
N ASN A 372 -11.68 29.04 -3.10
CA ASN A 372 -11.09 30.30 -3.58
C ASN A 372 -10.01 30.15 -4.66
N ASN A 373 -9.74 28.89 -5.10
CA ASN A 373 -8.73 28.53 -6.10
C ASN A 373 -7.27 28.91 -5.73
N GLN A 374 -7.01 29.33 -4.49
CA GLN A 374 -5.65 29.60 -4.05
C GLN A 374 -4.85 28.29 -3.98
N ASN A 375 -3.60 28.32 -4.45
CA ASN A 375 -2.65 27.23 -4.37
C ASN A 375 -1.43 27.67 -3.57
N GLY A 376 -1.06 26.92 -2.53
CA GLY A 376 0.06 27.28 -1.66
C GLY A 376 0.09 26.48 -0.38
N LEU A 377 0.83 26.99 0.59
CA LEU A 377 1.06 26.34 1.88
C LEU A 377 -0.07 26.62 2.87
N PHE A 378 -0.33 25.67 3.75
CA PHE A 378 -1.23 25.81 4.88
C PHE A 378 -0.75 24.98 6.06
N PRO A 379 -1.06 25.38 7.33
CA PRO A 379 -0.68 24.62 8.51
C PRO A 379 -1.38 23.26 8.53
N SER A 380 -0.61 22.16 8.57
CA SER A 380 -1.12 20.78 8.52
C SER A 380 -2.08 20.46 9.66
N PHE A 381 -1.86 21.03 10.86
CA PHE A 381 -2.71 20.79 12.03
C PHE A 381 -4.11 21.43 11.95
N LYS A 382 -4.36 22.29 10.94
CA LYS A 382 -5.66 22.96 10.74
C LYS A 382 -6.62 22.20 9.84
N VAL A 383 -6.23 21.00 9.40
CA VAL A 383 -7.04 20.18 8.51
C VAL A 383 -7.11 18.75 9.02
N ASN A 384 -8.18 18.05 8.66
CA ASN A 384 -8.33 16.61 8.81
C ASN A 384 -8.45 15.95 7.44
N ASN A 385 -7.96 14.73 7.32
CA ASN A 385 -8.14 13.93 6.12
C ASN A 385 -9.64 13.71 5.86
N LYS A 386 -10.07 13.92 4.62
CA LYS A 386 -11.41 13.52 4.18
C LYS A 386 -11.34 12.05 3.77
N VAL A 387 -11.99 11.19 4.52
CA VAL A 387 -12.19 9.79 4.13
C VAL A 387 -13.37 9.75 3.15
N GLU A 388 -13.08 9.42 1.90
CA GLU A 388 -14.11 9.20 0.88
C GLU A 388 -14.74 7.80 1.10
N VAL A 389 -16.05 7.71 0.89
CA VAL A 389 -16.79 6.45 0.99
C VAL A 389 -17.55 6.19 -0.30
N ALA A 390 -17.74 4.92 -0.63
CA ALA A 390 -18.54 4.50 -1.76
C ALA A 390 -19.34 3.24 -1.38
N ASP A 391 -20.47 3.07 -2.05
CA ASP A 391 -21.26 1.85 -1.90
C ASP A 391 -20.53 0.68 -2.55
N PHE A 392 -20.35 -0.38 -1.77
CA PHE A 392 -19.84 -1.67 -2.21
C PHE A 392 -20.88 -2.74 -1.90
N PRO A 393 -20.86 -3.87 -2.62
CA PRO A 393 -21.74 -5.00 -2.32
C PRO A 393 -21.56 -5.52 -0.90
N THR A 394 -22.66 -5.85 -0.25
CA THR A 394 -22.73 -6.53 1.05
C THR A 394 -23.47 -7.85 0.88
N TYR A 395 -23.14 -8.82 1.72
CA TYR A 395 -23.69 -10.18 1.64
C TYR A 395 -24.24 -10.58 2.99
N SER A 396 -25.55 -10.29 3.27
CA SER A 396 -26.18 -10.49 4.59
C SER A 396 -25.96 -11.89 5.15
N HIS A 397 -26.06 -12.93 4.31
CA HIS A 397 -25.83 -14.33 4.70
C HIS A 397 -24.36 -14.66 5.04
N ILE A 398 -23.41 -13.79 4.69
CA ILE A 398 -22.00 -13.89 5.07
C ILE A 398 -21.71 -13.01 6.28
N ASP A 399 -22.37 -11.87 6.38
CA ASP A 399 -22.13 -10.84 7.37
C ASP A 399 -22.68 -11.22 8.76
N GLU A 400 -23.73 -12.07 8.82
CA GLU A 400 -24.41 -12.52 10.03
C GLU A 400 -23.76 -13.77 10.68
N ASN A 401 -22.83 -14.44 9.99
CA ASN A 401 -22.11 -15.64 10.45
C ASN A 401 -20.63 -15.32 10.77
#